data_8f3e8686a3fd778c42249ac899e76ee4
#
_entry.id   8f3e8686a3fd778c42249ac899e76ee4
#
_cell.length_a   1.000
_cell.length_b   1.000
_cell.length_c   1.000
_cell.angle_alpha   90.00
_cell.angle_beta   90.00
_cell.angle_gamma   90.00
#
_symmetry.space_group_name_H-M   'P 1'
#
loop_
_entity.id
_entity.type
_entity.pdbx_description
1 polymer ?
#
loop_
_entity_poly.entity_id
_entity_poly.type
_entity_poly.pdbx_seq_one_letter_code
_entity_poly.pdbx_strand_id
1 'polypeptide(L)'
;MISVGIDVSKGKSTVCLLKPYGEIICKPFEVQHTEKDLEELANLLQKLDGEIKMVMEATGIYHLPILTFLLEEGFFISVINPFMMKRFARDNSLRGAKNDRLDSVMIASYGIEKWHKLKKYEVNDGIYPELRFLGRQYHRFMQTHVKHVQELTHLLDHTAPGLKAMFNSWNEHSNRDKLSDFVERFWHFDLITSLSREEFVEQYLLWAKEKKYHQSRSKAEKIYDLASNGIPTLSSRTPSTQMIIQEAINVLRIVNNSLYRILSRMKELAKSLPEYATVRSMGGVGDALAPQLIAEIGDVRRLHNGHALVALAGIDPPPYESGQFVGTHRKISKRGSPILRKIGFEVMRMLKSHKEPEDNAVYNYILKKEAEGKNKKLAKIAGLNKFLRIYYAWVMEVYR
;
A
#
# COMPACT_ATOMS: atom_id res chain seq x y z
N MET A 1 36.92 12.96 10.58
CA MET A 1 35.92 12.01 10.09
C MET A 1 35.41 11.20 11.25
N ILE A 2 34.16 11.41 11.66
CA ILE A 2 33.51 10.71 12.79
C ILE A 2 32.18 10.17 12.29
N SER A 3 31.96 8.87 12.42
CA SER A 3 30.68 8.24 12.12
C SER A 3 29.88 7.99 13.39
N VAL A 4 28.65 8.46 13.43
CA VAL A 4 27.71 8.22 14.53
C VAL A 4 26.70 7.20 14.07
N GLY A 5 26.74 6.01 14.63
CA GLY A 5 25.79 4.95 14.38
C GLY A 5 24.64 5.00 15.38
N ILE A 6 23.42 5.07 14.90
CA ILE A 6 22.21 5.20 15.70
C ILE A 6 21.32 4.00 15.42
N ASP A 7 21.24 3.09 16.38
CA ASP A 7 20.26 2.00 16.37
C ASP A 7 18.98 2.45 17.06
N VAL A 8 17.87 2.45 16.34
CA VAL A 8 16.62 3.08 16.76
C VAL A 8 15.63 2.05 17.28
N SER A 9 15.14 2.28 18.50
CA SER A 9 14.05 1.54 19.14
C SER A 9 12.84 2.45 19.41
N LYS A 10 11.76 1.89 19.95
CA LYS A 10 10.59 2.65 20.35
C LYS A 10 10.92 3.54 21.55
N GLY A 11 10.93 4.86 21.37
CA GLY A 11 11.12 5.86 22.40
C GLY A 11 12.55 6.08 22.84
N LYS A 12 13.54 5.32 22.32
CA LYS A 12 14.97 5.48 22.60
C LYS A 12 15.83 5.02 21.45
N SER A 13 17.10 5.40 21.46
CA SER A 13 18.12 4.94 20.53
C SER A 13 19.40 4.58 21.24
N THR A 14 20.15 3.63 20.67
CA THR A 14 21.54 3.35 21.10
C THR A 14 22.49 4.04 20.13
N VAL A 15 23.39 4.87 20.64
CA VAL A 15 24.31 5.69 19.86
C VAL A 15 25.76 5.26 20.11
N CYS A 16 26.52 5.13 19.02
CA CYS A 16 27.96 4.81 19.07
C CYS A 16 28.74 5.76 18.15
N LEU A 17 29.90 6.22 18.60
CA LEU A 17 30.76 7.12 17.84
C LEU A 17 32.08 6.43 17.50
N LEU A 18 32.38 6.34 16.21
CA LEU A 18 33.60 5.72 15.68
C LEU A 18 34.39 6.70 14.80
N LYS A 19 35.72 6.57 14.89
CA LYS A 19 36.68 7.05 13.90
C LYS A 19 37.11 5.93 12.94
N PRO A 20 37.86 6.25 11.86
CA PRO A 20 38.49 5.26 11.01
C PRO A 20 39.31 4.24 11.81
N TYR A 21 39.48 3.04 11.23
CA TYR A 21 40.21 1.91 11.83
C TYR A 21 39.56 1.31 13.08
N GLY A 22 38.28 1.64 13.39
CA GLY A 22 37.56 1.06 14.51
C GLY A 22 37.82 1.71 15.86
N GLU A 23 38.47 2.89 15.89
CA GLU A 23 38.68 3.65 17.12
C GLU A 23 37.32 4.14 17.66
N ILE A 24 36.97 3.67 18.86
CA ILE A 24 35.73 4.05 19.55
C ILE A 24 35.96 5.34 20.33
N ILE A 25 35.36 6.46 19.90
CA ILE A 25 35.36 7.73 20.64
C ILE A 25 34.45 7.62 21.86
N CYS A 26 33.23 7.11 21.62
CA CYS A 26 32.26 6.92 22.69
C CYS A 26 31.63 5.53 22.56
N LYS A 27 31.70 4.74 23.65
CA LYS A 27 31.10 3.40 23.74
C LYS A 27 29.56 3.54 23.56
N PRO A 28 28.86 2.50 23.07
CA PRO A 28 27.41 2.53 22.91
C PRO A 28 26.71 2.94 24.21
N PHE A 29 25.89 4.00 24.09
CA PHE A 29 25.06 4.54 25.17
C PHE A 29 23.64 4.77 24.68
N GLU A 30 22.68 4.76 25.59
CA GLU A 30 21.27 4.99 25.29
C GLU A 30 20.91 6.48 25.37
N VAL A 31 20.06 6.92 24.44
CA VAL A 31 19.48 8.26 24.38
C VAL A 31 17.98 8.10 24.29
N GLN A 32 17.23 8.67 25.23
CA GLN A 32 15.77 8.68 25.18
C GLN A 32 15.32 9.71 24.12
N HIS A 33 14.16 9.49 23.50
CA HIS A 33 13.60 10.46 22.56
C HIS A 33 12.82 11.56 23.32
N THR A 34 13.48 12.17 24.30
CA THR A 34 13.01 13.37 25.00
C THR A 34 13.81 14.57 24.51
N GLU A 35 13.22 15.76 24.56
CA GLU A 35 13.88 16.99 24.12
C GLU A 35 15.23 17.16 24.83
N LYS A 36 15.24 17.02 26.17
CA LYS A 36 16.44 17.13 27.00
C LYS A 36 17.56 16.18 26.56
N ASP A 37 17.27 14.89 26.39
CA ASP A 37 18.31 13.89 26.07
C ASP A 37 18.82 14.08 24.64
N LEU A 38 17.97 14.54 23.72
CA LEU A 38 18.35 14.87 22.35
C LEU A 38 19.21 16.14 22.29
N GLU A 39 18.92 17.16 23.11
CA GLU A 39 19.77 18.35 23.29
C GLU A 39 21.15 17.96 23.87
N GLU A 40 21.19 17.10 24.89
CA GLU A 40 22.44 16.60 25.45
C GLU A 40 23.29 15.86 24.39
N LEU A 41 22.64 15.06 23.53
CA LEU A 41 23.30 14.40 22.40
C LEU A 41 23.83 15.43 21.38
N ALA A 42 23.03 16.42 21.00
CA ALA A 42 23.44 17.45 20.05
C ALA A 42 24.64 18.24 20.60
N ASN A 43 24.59 18.67 21.87
CA ASN A 43 25.66 19.37 22.56
C ASN A 43 26.98 18.51 22.64
N LEU A 44 26.84 17.21 22.84
CA LEU A 44 28.01 16.31 22.82
C LEU A 44 28.64 16.28 21.42
N LEU A 45 27.82 16.16 20.38
CA LEU A 45 28.28 16.08 19.00
C LEU A 45 28.88 17.39 18.49
N GLN A 46 28.35 18.54 18.87
CA GLN A 46 28.87 19.86 18.51
C GLN A 46 30.26 20.15 19.10
N LYS A 47 30.61 19.51 20.21
CA LYS A 47 31.94 19.65 20.84
C LYS A 47 33.03 18.83 20.19
N LEU A 48 32.69 17.97 19.25
CA LEU A 48 33.67 17.10 18.59
C LEU A 48 34.31 17.79 17.39
N ASP A 49 35.64 17.71 17.30
CA ASP A 49 36.39 18.24 16.17
C ASP A 49 36.37 17.28 14.98
N GLY A 50 35.98 17.83 13.81
CA GLY A 50 36.02 17.10 12.56
C GLY A 50 34.65 16.95 11.87
N GLU A 51 34.66 16.37 10.66
CA GLU A 51 33.45 16.11 9.91
C GLU A 51 32.67 14.94 10.52
N ILE A 52 31.42 15.19 10.89
CA ILE A 52 30.52 14.21 11.50
C ILE A 52 29.45 13.81 10.51
N LYS A 53 29.26 12.50 10.31
CA LYS A 53 28.12 11.95 9.58
C LYS A 53 27.40 10.94 10.44
N MET A 54 26.10 11.14 10.61
CA MET A 54 25.23 10.23 11.34
C MET A 54 24.59 9.24 10.40
N VAL A 55 24.48 8.00 10.82
CA VAL A 55 23.85 6.91 10.09
C VAL A 55 22.84 6.24 11.00
N MET A 56 21.61 6.05 10.49
CA MET A 56 20.57 5.29 11.17
C MET A 56 19.83 4.39 10.21
N GLU A 57 19.28 3.29 10.75
CA GLU A 57 18.41 2.40 9.99
C GLU A 57 16.97 2.92 10.02
N ALA A 58 16.27 2.83 8.87
CA ALA A 58 14.85 3.17 8.78
C ALA A 58 13.99 2.16 9.53
N THR A 59 13.68 2.41 10.80
CA THR A 59 12.90 1.52 11.67
C THR A 59 11.46 2.05 11.84
N GLY A 60 10.59 1.71 10.91
CA GLY A 60 9.19 2.15 10.94
C GLY A 60 9.04 3.67 11.02
N ILE A 61 8.40 4.16 12.09
CA ILE A 61 8.26 5.60 12.40
C ILE A 61 9.16 6.03 13.56
N TYR A 62 9.81 5.07 14.23
CA TYR A 62 10.50 5.34 15.49
C TYR A 62 11.79 6.16 15.33
N HIS A 63 12.37 6.17 14.12
CA HIS A 63 13.53 7.02 13.81
C HIS A 63 13.16 8.49 13.56
N LEU A 64 11.90 8.82 13.30
CA LEU A 64 11.52 10.19 12.95
C LEU A 64 11.79 11.21 14.05
N PRO A 65 11.49 10.99 15.35
CA PRO A 65 11.76 11.98 16.40
C PRO A 65 13.22 12.42 16.44
N ILE A 66 14.16 11.47 16.58
CA ILE A 66 15.59 11.78 16.63
C ILE A 66 16.11 12.32 15.29
N LEU A 67 15.59 11.83 14.16
CA LEU A 67 15.95 12.33 12.84
C LEU A 67 15.56 13.79 12.67
N THR A 68 14.30 14.16 12.98
CA THR A 68 13.79 15.54 12.83
C THR A 68 14.60 16.48 13.71
N PHE A 69 14.76 16.16 14.99
CA PHE A 69 15.50 16.98 15.95
C PHE A 69 16.94 17.24 15.47
N LEU A 70 17.67 16.20 15.11
CA LEU A 70 19.07 16.36 14.69
C LEU A 70 19.23 17.03 13.34
N LEU A 71 18.23 16.94 12.43
CA LEU A 71 18.22 17.70 11.17
C LEU A 71 18.00 19.19 11.41
N GLU A 72 17.12 19.56 12.35
CA GLU A 72 16.86 20.95 12.78
C GLU A 72 18.14 21.55 13.39
N GLU A 73 18.93 20.77 14.12
CA GLU A 73 20.25 21.14 14.64
C GLU A 73 21.33 21.23 13.55
N GLY A 74 20.98 20.99 12.27
CA GLY A 74 21.86 21.15 11.10
C GLY A 74 22.78 19.97 10.80
N PHE A 75 22.72 18.88 11.52
CA PHE A 75 23.60 17.74 11.32
C PHE A 75 23.40 17.01 9.98
N PHE A 76 24.46 16.37 9.51
CA PHE A 76 24.40 15.47 8.36
C PHE A 76 23.92 14.09 8.83
N ILE A 77 22.74 13.67 8.36
CA ILE A 77 22.16 12.37 8.70
C ILE A 77 21.86 11.59 7.43
N SER A 78 22.23 10.31 7.41
CA SER A 78 21.90 9.38 6.34
C SER A 78 21.03 8.25 6.90
N VAL A 79 19.82 8.12 6.36
CA VAL A 79 18.90 7.04 6.72
C VAL A 79 19.06 5.88 5.75
N ILE A 80 19.46 4.73 6.25
CA ILE A 80 19.82 3.55 5.47
C ILE A 80 18.67 2.55 5.44
N ASN A 81 18.47 1.94 4.28
CA ASN A 81 17.50 0.86 4.14
C ASN A 81 17.91 -0.36 4.95
N PRO A 82 17.01 -0.95 5.78
CA PRO A 82 17.27 -2.16 6.59
C PRO A 82 17.86 -3.32 5.79
N PHE A 83 17.50 -3.46 4.53
CA PHE A 83 18.07 -4.49 3.66
C PHE A 83 19.58 -4.30 3.43
N MET A 84 20.04 -3.04 3.29
CA MET A 84 21.45 -2.72 3.10
C MET A 84 22.25 -3.00 4.38
N MET A 85 21.69 -2.64 5.53
CA MET A 85 22.29 -2.94 6.84
C MET A 85 22.39 -4.45 7.09
N LYS A 86 21.31 -5.20 6.82
CA LYS A 86 21.32 -6.67 6.95
C LYS A 86 22.36 -7.34 6.03
N ARG A 87 22.55 -6.81 4.81
CA ARG A 87 23.59 -7.30 3.90
C ARG A 87 24.98 -6.99 4.44
N PHE A 88 25.21 -5.77 4.88
CA PHE A 88 26.47 -5.33 5.46
C PHE A 88 26.83 -6.15 6.71
N ALA A 89 25.88 -6.36 7.61
CA ALA A 89 26.08 -7.16 8.81
C ALA A 89 26.49 -8.61 8.48
N ARG A 90 25.90 -9.21 7.43
CA ARG A 90 26.27 -10.57 7.00
C ARG A 90 27.69 -10.66 6.46
N ASP A 91 28.12 -9.62 5.74
CA ASP A 91 29.45 -9.57 5.12
C ASP A 91 30.54 -9.31 6.17
N ASN A 92 30.20 -8.71 7.34
CA ASN A 92 31.14 -8.26 8.36
C ASN A 92 31.08 -9.03 9.71
N SER A 93 30.16 -9.97 9.88
CA SER A 93 30.02 -10.74 11.12
C SER A 93 29.79 -12.23 10.86
N LEU A 94 30.66 -13.06 11.38
CA LEU A 94 30.53 -14.52 11.40
C LEU A 94 29.63 -15.01 12.56
N ARG A 95 29.34 -14.17 13.55
CA ARG A 95 28.53 -14.52 14.71
C ARG A 95 27.18 -13.86 14.69
N GLY A 96 26.14 -14.63 14.91
CA GLY A 96 24.72 -14.16 14.91
C GLY A 96 24.31 -13.45 16.21
N ALA A 97 25.27 -12.91 17.01
CA ALA A 97 24.92 -12.13 18.20
C ALA A 97 24.23 -10.83 17.82
N LYS A 98 23.06 -10.59 18.38
CA LYS A 98 22.24 -9.41 18.12
C LYS A 98 21.91 -8.70 19.44
N ASN A 99 22.37 -7.46 19.58
CA ASN A 99 21.91 -6.54 20.60
C ASN A 99 22.12 -5.10 20.12
N ASP A 100 21.35 -4.17 20.64
CA ASP A 100 21.31 -2.76 20.22
C ASP A 100 22.70 -2.08 20.27
N ARG A 101 23.57 -2.49 21.21
CA ARG A 101 24.94 -1.98 21.30
C ARG A 101 25.81 -2.41 20.13
N LEU A 102 25.73 -3.69 19.74
CA LEU A 102 26.47 -4.22 18.59
C LEU A 102 25.89 -3.64 17.27
N ASP A 103 24.59 -3.49 17.22
CA ASP A 103 23.91 -2.94 16.04
C ASP A 103 24.30 -1.47 15.85
N SER A 104 24.41 -0.63 16.90
CA SER A 104 24.89 0.75 16.79
C SER A 104 26.33 0.85 16.32
N VAL A 105 27.24 -0.05 16.80
CA VAL A 105 28.62 -0.14 16.31
C VAL A 105 28.67 -0.54 14.84
N MET A 106 27.84 -1.50 14.42
CA MET A 106 27.75 -1.97 13.04
C MET A 106 27.27 -0.85 12.11
N ILE A 107 26.27 -0.06 12.54
CA ILE A 107 25.77 1.10 11.80
C ILE A 107 26.88 2.18 11.68
N ALA A 108 27.62 2.46 12.76
CA ALA A 108 28.73 3.40 12.72
C ALA A 108 29.87 2.91 11.79
N SER A 109 30.18 1.62 11.80
CA SER A 109 31.17 1.01 10.89
C SER A 109 30.74 1.12 9.43
N TYR A 110 29.44 0.90 9.13
CA TYR A 110 28.88 1.14 7.80
C TYR A 110 29.14 2.59 7.37
N GLY A 111 28.92 3.55 8.26
CA GLY A 111 29.14 4.97 8.00
C GLY A 111 30.60 5.27 7.62
N ILE A 112 31.57 4.69 8.30
CA ILE A 112 32.99 4.81 7.97
C ILE A 112 33.30 4.21 6.58
N GLU A 113 32.92 2.95 6.37
CA GLU A 113 33.22 2.28 5.09
C GLU A 113 32.54 2.90 3.86
N LYS A 114 31.34 3.42 4.03
CA LYS A 114 30.55 4.01 2.95
C LYS A 114 30.55 5.53 2.95
N TRP A 115 31.47 6.17 3.67
CA TRP A 115 31.53 7.61 3.91
C TRP A 115 31.21 8.50 2.70
N HIS A 116 31.85 8.21 1.57
CA HIS A 116 31.65 9.00 0.32
C HIS A 116 30.35 8.66 -0.43
N LYS A 117 29.64 7.59 -0.03
CA LYS A 117 28.38 7.16 -0.64
C LYS A 117 27.17 7.55 0.20
N LEU A 118 27.38 8.07 1.42
CA LEU A 118 26.30 8.55 2.27
C LEU A 118 25.64 9.78 1.63
N LYS A 119 24.33 9.79 1.62
CA LYS A 119 23.53 10.93 1.18
C LYS A 119 22.86 11.56 2.38
N LYS A 120 22.90 12.88 2.49
CA LYS A 120 22.14 13.60 3.50
C LYS A 120 20.65 13.33 3.29
N TYR A 121 19.95 13.04 4.39
CA TYR A 121 18.50 12.91 4.35
C TYR A 121 17.89 14.28 4.05
N GLU A 122 17.04 14.32 3.05
CA GLU A 122 16.27 15.50 2.70
C GLU A 122 14.86 15.35 3.26
N VAL A 123 14.41 16.33 4.02
CA VAL A 123 13.03 16.40 4.48
C VAL A 123 12.16 16.64 3.25
N ASN A 124 11.34 15.69 2.92
CA ASN A 124 10.33 15.88 1.88
C ASN A 124 9.09 16.48 2.55
N ASP A 125 9.04 17.79 2.57
CA ASP A 125 7.84 18.53 2.94
C ASP A 125 6.87 18.61 1.75
N GLY A 126 5.58 18.74 2.07
CA GLY A 126 4.58 19.00 1.05
C GLY A 126 3.56 17.88 0.85
N ILE A 127 2.96 17.86 -0.34
CA ILE A 127 1.79 17.04 -0.64
C ILE A 127 2.12 15.54 -0.73
N TYR A 128 3.29 15.15 -1.25
CA TYR A 128 3.63 13.74 -1.46
C TYR A 128 3.74 12.92 -0.17
N PRO A 129 4.37 13.38 0.92
CA PRO A 129 4.36 12.71 2.21
C PRO A 129 2.95 12.50 2.78
N GLU A 130 2.10 13.54 2.73
CA GLU A 130 0.70 13.46 3.17
C GLU A 130 -0.07 12.42 2.32
N LEU A 131 0.03 12.49 1.00
CA LEU A 131 -0.58 11.52 0.10
C LEU A 131 -0.11 10.09 0.39
N ARG A 132 1.19 9.90 0.61
CA ARG A 132 1.76 8.58 0.91
C ARG A 132 1.25 8.02 2.24
N PHE A 133 1.14 8.87 3.25
CA PHE A 133 0.55 8.49 4.53
C PHE A 133 -0.89 8.05 4.35
N LEU A 134 -1.73 8.86 3.69
CA LEU A 134 -3.12 8.55 3.39
C LEU A 134 -3.27 7.28 2.54
N GLY A 135 -2.46 7.12 1.49
CA GLY A 135 -2.47 5.95 0.62
C GLY A 135 -2.18 4.65 1.37
N ARG A 136 -1.24 4.69 2.32
CA ARG A 136 -0.93 3.54 3.19
C ARG A 136 -2.05 3.25 4.18
N GLN A 137 -2.70 4.27 4.75
CA GLN A 137 -3.88 4.08 5.60
C GLN A 137 -5.05 3.54 4.77
N TYR A 138 -5.33 4.09 3.59
CA TYR A 138 -6.32 3.56 2.67
C TYR A 138 -6.11 2.06 2.40
N HIS A 139 -4.86 1.66 2.12
CA HIS A 139 -4.53 0.25 1.91
C HIS A 139 -4.83 -0.63 3.14
N ARG A 140 -4.55 -0.17 4.36
CA ARG A 140 -4.86 -0.88 5.60
C ARG A 140 -6.37 -1.02 5.82
N PHE A 141 -7.11 0.08 5.66
CA PHE A 141 -8.58 0.06 5.75
C PHE A 141 -9.20 -0.84 4.67
N MET A 142 -8.63 -0.88 3.46
CA MET A 142 -9.08 -1.80 2.42
C MET A 142 -8.87 -3.28 2.80
N GLN A 143 -7.80 -3.62 3.49
CA GLN A 143 -7.62 -4.97 4.04
C GLN A 143 -8.68 -5.31 5.09
N THR A 144 -9.02 -4.35 5.95
CA THR A 144 -10.10 -4.48 6.94
C THR A 144 -11.45 -4.63 6.24
N HIS A 145 -11.74 -3.82 5.21
CA HIS A 145 -12.95 -3.96 4.39
C HIS A 145 -13.10 -5.37 3.81
N VAL A 146 -12.05 -5.92 3.21
CA VAL A 146 -12.09 -7.27 2.63
C VAL A 146 -12.42 -8.32 3.70
N LYS A 147 -11.84 -8.22 4.90
CA LYS A 147 -12.16 -9.13 6.02
C LYS A 147 -13.62 -9.04 6.44
N HIS A 148 -14.18 -7.84 6.58
CA HIS A 148 -15.57 -7.67 6.98
C HIS A 148 -16.57 -8.06 5.88
N VAL A 149 -16.22 -7.90 4.61
CA VAL A 149 -17.01 -8.45 3.50
C VAL A 149 -17.03 -9.99 3.54
N GLN A 150 -15.89 -10.62 3.87
CA GLN A 150 -15.82 -12.07 4.03
C GLN A 150 -16.65 -12.54 5.24
N GLU A 151 -16.59 -11.83 6.36
CA GLU A 151 -17.39 -12.12 7.55
C GLU A 151 -18.89 -12.01 7.28
N LEU A 152 -19.33 -10.90 6.69
CA LEU A 152 -20.74 -10.76 6.29
C LEU A 152 -21.15 -11.86 5.30
N THR A 153 -20.30 -12.22 4.36
CA THR A 153 -20.59 -13.31 3.41
C THR A 153 -20.77 -14.65 4.14
N HIS A 154 -19.89 -14.96 5.09
CA HIS A 154 -19.98 -16.17 5.91
C HIS A 154 -21.27 -16.22 6.72
N LEU A 155 -21.69 -15.11 7.33
CA LEU A 155 -22.96 -15.03 8.05
C LEU A 155 -24.15 -15.21 7.09
N LEU A 156 -24.09 -14.64 5.90
CA LEU A 156 -25.13 -14.80 4.87
C LEU A 156 -25.20 -16.23 4.32
N ASP A 157 -24.09 -16.96 4.27
CA ASP A 157 -24.12 -18.38 3.87
C ASP A 157 -24.93 -19.25 4.85
N HIS A 158 -25.12 -18.79 6.11
CA HIS A 158 -26.00 -19.43 7.09
C HIS A 158 -27.47 -18.99 6.98
N THR A 159 -27.78 -17.79 6.49
CA THR A 159 -29.15 -17.24 6.51
C THR A 159 -29.74 -17.02 5.15
N ALA A 160 -28.92 -16.78 4.14
CA ALA A 160 -29.28 -16.49 2.75
C ALA A 160 -28.18 -16.98 1.78
N PRO A 161 -27.91 -18.32 1.73
CA PRO A 161 -26.80 -18.87 0.98
C PRO A 161 -26.81 -18.48 -0.50
N GLY A 162 -25.65 -18.00 -0.99
CA GLY A 162 -25.50 -17.54 -2.37
C GLY A 162 -25.99 -16.12 -2.66
N LEU A 163 -26.62 -15.44 -1.73
CA LEU A 163 -27.16 -14.08 -1.92
C LEU A 163 -26.07 -13.08 -2.32
N LYS A 164 -24.86 -13.21 -1.78
CA LYS A 164 -23.71 -12.34 -2.10
C LYS A 164 -23.44 -12.27 -3.61
N ALA A 165 -23.58 -13.36 -4.34
CA ALA A 165 -23.33 -13.42 -5.78
C ALA A 165 -24.33 -12.57 -6.60
N MET A 166 -25.49 -12.26 -6.02
CA MET A 166 -26.51 -11.44 -6.65
C MET A 166 -26.22 -9.94 -6.61
N PHE A 167 -25.21 -9.50 -5.85
CA PHE A 167 -24.92 -8.09 -5.64
C PHE A 167 -23.47 -7.74 -5.98
N ASN A 168 -23.30 -6.56 -6.59
CA ASN A 168 -21.97 -5.99 -6.82
C ASN A 168 -21.32 -5.59 -5.49
N SER A 169 -20.00 -5.50 -5.51
CA SER A 169 -19.23 -4.98 -4.38
C SER A 169 -19.58 -3.51 -4.08
N TRP A 170 -19.21 -3.04 -2.89
CA TRP A 170 -19.27 -1.64 -2.50
C TRP A 170 -18.65 -0.73 -3.58
N ASN A 171 -19.31 0.39 -3.84
CA ASN A 171 -18.86 1.38 -4.81
C ASN A 171 -18.11 2.51 -4.09
N GLU A 172 -16.80 2.56 -4.28
CA GLU A 172 -15.90 3.55 -3.66
C GLU A 172 -16.12 4.99 -4.13
N HIS A 173 -16.77 5.21 -5.28
CA HIS A 173 -17.05 6.56 -5.79
C HIS A 173 -18.31 7.17 -5.20
N SER A 174 -19.33 6.36 -4.99
CA SER A 174 -20.62 6.81 -4.44
C SER A 174 -20.83 6.43 -2.98
N ASN A 175 -19.90 5.70 -2.38
CA ASN A 175 -20.00 5.13 -1.04
C ASN A 175 -21.29 4.31 -0.81
N ARG A 176 -21.73 3.56 -1.82
CA ARG A 176 -22.96 2.77 -1.78
C ARG A 176 -22.66 1.29 -1.75
N ASP A 177 -23.34 0.59 -0.83
CA ASP A 177 -23.26 -0.86 -0.68
C ASP A 177 -24.65 -1.47 -0.76
N LYS A 178 -25.05 -1.85 -1.98
CA LYS A 178 -26.38 -2.40 -2.25
C LYS A 178 -26.65 -3.71 -1.50
N LEU A 179 -25.64 -4.52 -1.26
CA LEU A 179 -25.79 -5.77 -0.50
C LEU A 179 -26.15 -5.46 0.95
N SER A 180 -25.35 -4.63 1.63
CA SER A 180 -25.60 -4.25 3.03
C SER A 180 -26.97 -3.60 3.21
N ASP A 181 -27.36 -2.71 2.28
CA ASP A 181 -28.68 -2.07 2.32
C ASP A 181 -29.84 -3.06 2.08
N PHE A 182 -29.64 -4.09 1.26
CA PHE A 182 -30.62 -5.13 1.03
C PHE A 182 -30.75 -6.05 2.24
N VAL A 183 -29.61 -6.51 2.77
CA VAL A 183 -29.54 -7.44 3.90
C VAL A 183 -30.07 -6.79 5.18
N GLU A 184 -29.96 -5.49 5.35
CA GLU A 184 -30.56 -4.77 6.48
C GLU A 184 -32.06 -5.04 6.60
N ARG A 185 -32.78 -5.22 5.46
CA ARG A 185 -34.21 -5.53 5.42
C ARG A 185 -34.49 -7.03 5.24
N PHE A 186 -33.74 -7.70 4.40
CA PHE A 186 -33.97 -9.11 4.00
C PHE A 186 -32.73 -9.96 4.37
N TRP A 187 -32.44 -10.04 5.65
CA TRP A 187 -31.25 -10.73 6.17
C TRP A 187 -31.34 -12.25 6.20
N HIS A 188 -32.56 -12.81 5.99
CA HIS A 188 -32.84 -14.25 6.01
C HIS A 188 -33.82 -14.63 4.92
N PHE A 189 -33.67 -15.82 4.32
CA PHE A 189 -34.57 -16.28 3.27
C PHE A 189 -36.03 -16.42 3.72
N ASP A 190 -36.31 -16.76 4.98
CA ASP A 190 -37.67 -16.82 5.51
C ASP A 190 -38.41 -15.49 5.36
N LEU A 191 -37.74 -14.36 5.45
CA LEU A 191 -38.34 -13.02 5.25
C LEU A 191 -38.74 -12.78 3.79
N ILE A 192 -38.13 -13.51 2.87
CA ILE A 192 -38.44 -13.45 1.44
C ILE A 192 -39.54 -14.45 1.11
N THR A 193 -39.42 -15.70 1.57
CA THR A 193 -40.34 -16.80 1.24
C THR A 193 -41.64 -16.77 2.04
N SER A 194 -41.72 -15.98 3.12
CA SER A 194 -42.98 -15.69 3.80
C SER A 194 -43.94 -14.82 2.98
N LEU A 195 -43.44 -14.20 1.92
CA LEU A 195 -44.23 -13.43 0.94
C LEU A 195 -44.46 -14.28 -0.29
N SER A 196 -45.56 -13.99 -1.02
CA SER A 196 -45.67 -14.49 -2.37
C SER A 196 -44.62 -13.89 -3.29
N ARG A 197 -44.38 -14.51 -4.44
CA ARG A 197 -43.41 -13.99 -5.44
C ARG A 197 -43.73 -12.58 -5.85
N GLU A 198 -45.00 -12.28 -6.13
CA GLU A 198 -45.48 -10.98 -6.56
C GLU A 198 -45.28 -9.92 -5.47
N GLU A 199 -45.64 -10.22 -4.23
CA GLU A 199 -45.47 -9.33 -3.09
C GLU A 199 -44.01 -9.01 -2.85
N PHE A 200 -43.13 -10.03 -2.89
CA PHE A 200 -41.71 -9.80 -2.75
C PHE A 200 -41.14 -8.90 -3.88
N VAL A 201 -41.54 -9.17 -5.12
CA VAL A 201 -41.08 -8.35 -6.27
C VAL A 201 -41.50 -6.90 -6.09
N GLU A 202 -42.73 -6.65 -5.68
CA GLU A 202 -43.23 -5.29 -5.40
C GLU A 202 -42.44 -4.62 -4.28
N GLN A 203 -42.24 -5.33 -3.18
CA GLN A 203 -41.43 -4.83 -2.05
C GLN A 203 -39.97 -4.54 -2.44
N TYR A 204 -39.36 -5.39 -3.27
CA TYR A 204 -38.02 -5.14 -3.81
C TYR A 204 -37.96 -3.90 -4.68
N LEU A 205 -38.93 -3.70 -5.55
CA LEU A 205 -39.00 -2.53 -6.43
C LEU A 205 -39.19 -1.23 -5.63
N LEU A 206 -40.08 -1.24 -4.63
CA LEU A 206 -40.26 -0.14 -3.70
C LEU A 206 -39.00 0.19 -2.94
N TRP A 207 -38.36 -0.81 -2.33
CA TRP A 207 -37.06 -0.66 -1.64
C TRP A 207 -35.98 -0.10 -2.57
N ALA A 208 -35.90 -0.61 -3.79
CA ALA A 208 -34.91 -0.13 -4.78
C ALA A 208 -35.18 1.35 -5.15
N LYS A 209 -36.45 1.75 -5.26
CA LYS A 209 -36.86 3.15 -5.52
C LYS A 209 -36.49 4.06 -4.34
N GLU A 210 -36.82 3.68 -3.11
CA GLU A 210 -36.49 4.41 -1.85
C GLU A 210 -34.98 4.64 -1.73
N LYS A 211 -34.20 3.58 -1.92
CA LYS A 211 -32.74 3.61 -1.83
C LYS A 211 -32.08 4.15 -3.13
N LYS A 212 -32.84 4.62 -4.12
CA LYS A 212 -32.36 5.13 -5.42
C LYS A 212 -31.45 4.13 -6.15
N TYR A 213 -31.77 2.85 -6.11
CA TYR A 213 -31.16 1.81 -6.91
C TYR A 213 -31.94 1.54 -8.18
N HIS A 214 -31.26 0.95 -9.18
CA HIS A 214 -31.94 0.50 -10.39
C HIS A 214 -32.97 -0.58 -10.02
N GLN A 215 -34.24 -0.34 -10.43
CA GLN A 215 -35.36 -1.26 -10.25
C GLN A 215 -35.29 -2.35 -11.32
N SER A 216 -35.15 -3.61 -10.90
CA SER A 216 -35.08 -4.76 -11.81
C SER A 216 -35.99 -5.89 -11.32
N ARG A 217 -37.11 -6.06 -12.01
CA ARG A 217 -38.07 -7.15 -11.75
C ARG A 217 -37.36 -8.51 -11.89
N SER A 218 -36.64 -8.72 -12.99
CA SER A 218 -35.91 -9.98 -13.23
C SER A 218 -34.90 -10.31 -12.12
N LYS A 219 -34.27 -9.29 -11.53
CA LYS A 219 -33.37 -9.52 -10.38
C LYS A 219 -34.13 -9.90 -9.11
N ALA A 220 -35.26 -9.28 -8.85
CA ALA A 220 -36.12 -9.65 -7.72
C ALA A 220 -36.60 -11.10 -7.84
N GLU A 221 -37.09 -11.50 -9.02
CA GLU A 221 -37.50 -12.87 -9.32
C GLU A 221 -36.38 -13.88 -9.08
N LYS A 222 -35.16 -13.59 -9.56
CA LYS A 222 -33.98 -14.45 -9.32
C LYS A 222 -33.62 -14.55 -7.84
N ILE A 223 -33.77 -13.49 -7.06
CA ILE A 223 -33.53 -13.52 -5.61
C ILE A 223 -34.62 -14.38 -4.93
N TYR A 224 -35.88 -14.26 -5.35
CA TYR A 224 -36.97 -15.11 -4.84
C TYR A 224 -36.73 -16.59 -5.15
N ASP A 225 -36.34 -16.91 -6.38
CA ASP A 225 -36.01 -18.28 -6.78
C ASP A 225 -34.83 -18.86 -5.96
N LEU A 226 -33.80 -18.01 -5.73
CA LEU A 226 -32.68 -18.38 -4.87
C LEU A 226 -33.14 -18.66 -3.43
N ALA A 227 -34.01 -17.81 -2.89
CA ALA A 227 -34.54 -17.98 -1.53
C ALA A 227 -35.44 -19.21 -1.38
N SER A 228 -36.27 -19.50 -2.39
CA SER A 228 -37.17 -20.66 -2.40
C SER A 228 -36.44 -22.00 -2.51
N ASN A 229 -35.26 -22.02 -3.14
CA ASN A 229 -34.45 -23.22 -3.32
C ASN A 229 -33.29 -23.33 -2.30
N GLY A 230 -32.96 -22.24 -1.59
CA GLY A 230 -31.88 -22.21 -0.62
C GLY A 230 -32.27 -22.81 0.73
N ILE A 231 -31.30 -23.38 1.45
CA ILE A 231 -31.52 -23.99 2.76
C ILE A 231 -30.68 -23.25 3.80
N PRO A 232 -31.27 -22.28 4.54
CA PRO A 232 -30.59 -21.65 5.68
C PRO A 232 -30.24 -22.68 6.77
N THR A 233 -29.11 -22.49 7.41
CA THR A 233 -28.64 -23.36 8.51
C THR A 233 -28.88 -22.77 9.90
N LEU A 234 -29.18 -21.45 9.98
CA LEU A 234 -29.59 -20.78 11.21
C LEU A 234 -31.06 -20.37 11.10
N SER A 235 -31.74 -20.29 12.23
CA SER A 235 -33.16 -19.93 12.28
C SER A 235 -33.36 -18.40 12.23
N SER A 236 -34.33 -17.95 11.45
CA SER A 236 -34.79 -16.56 11.45
C SER A 236 -35.45 -16.12 12.77
N ARG A 237 -35.87 -17.08 13.61
CA ARG A 237 -36.50 -16.83 14.91
C ARG A 237 -35.50 -16.59 16.03
N THR A 238 -34.20 -16.73 15.78
CA THR A 238 -33.15 -16.53 16.80
C THR A 238 -32.72 -15.06 16.79
N PRO A 239 -33.04 -14.27 17.85
CA PRO A 239 -32.72 -12.81 17.88
C PRO A 239 -31.23 -12.50 17.70
N SER A 240 -30.35 -13.37 18.23
CA SER A 240 -28.90 -13.22 18.11
C SER A 240 -28.42 -13.30 16.65
N THR A 241 -29.09 -14.08 15.78
CA THR A 241 -28.73 -14.18 14.36
C THR A 241 -28.90 -12.83 13.67
N GLN A 242 -30.06 -12.21 13.84
CA GLN A 242 -30.33 -10.87 13.28
C GLN A 242 -29.35 -9.83 13.83
N MET A 243 -29.14 -9.82 15.16
CA MET A 243 -28.23 -8.90 15.83
C MET A 243 -26.81 -8.97 15.25
N ILE A 244 -26.24 -10.16 15.10
CA ILE A 244 -24.88 -10.35 14.58
C ILE A 244 -24.76 -9.86 13.14
N ILE A 245 -25.74 -10.14 12.28
CA ILE A 245 -25.73 -9.65 10.88
C ILE A 245 -25.80 -8.11 10.87
N GLN A 246 -26.66 -7.53 11.71
CA GLN A 246 -26.76 -6.08 11.81
C GLN A 246 -25.45 -5.44 12.26
N GLU A 247 -24.76 -6.02 13.24
CA GLU A 247 -23.44 -5.55 13.68
C GLU A 247 -22.38 -5.68 12.58
N ALA A 248 -22.38 -6.79 11.82
CA ALA A 248 -21.47 -6.94 10.69
C ALA A 248 -21.70 -5.87 9.61
N ILE A 249 -22.95 -5.50 9.32
CA ILE A 249 -23.30 -4.41 8.41
C ILE A 249 -22.80 -3.06 8.97
N ASN A 250 -23.02 -2.80 10.24
CA ASN A 250 -22.63 -1.55 10.91
C ASN A 250 -21.11 -1.34 10.82
N VAL A 251 -20.33 -2.36 11.17
CA VAL A 251 -18.86 -2.30 11.08
C VAL A 251 -18.40 -2.10 9.63
N LEU A 252 -18.99 -2.81 8.67
CA LEU A 252 -18.65 -2.67 7.25
C LEU A 252 -18.95 -1.24 6.75
N ARG A 253 -20.07 -0.64 7.14
CA ARG A 253 -20.43 0.75 6.80
C ARG A 253 -19.43 1.76 7.37
N ILE A 254 -18.98 1.59 8.63
CA ILE A 254 -17.95 2.44 9.24
C ILE A 254 -16.65 2.39 8.44
N VAL A 255 -16.21 1.19 8.06
CA VAL A 255 -14.99 1.00 7.27
C VAL A 255 -15.13 1.60 5.87
N ASN A 256 -16.28 1.40 5.22
CA ASN A 256 -16.58 1.98 3.90
C ASN A 256 -16.56 3.51 3.94
N ASN A 257 -17.18 4.12 4.95
CA ASN A 257 -17.16 5.58 5.17
C ASN A 257 -15.74 6.10 5.37
N SER A 258 -14.91 5.39 6.14
CA SER A 258 -13.52 5.76 6.36
C SER A 258 -12.71 5.71 5.05
N LEU A 259 -12.86 4.64 4.27
CA LEU A 259 -12.24 4.50 2.95
C LEU A 259 -12.66 5.62 1.99
N TYR A 260 -13.96 5.92 1.93
CA TYR A 260 -14.48 6.99 1.09
C TYR A 260 -13.88 8.36 1.46
N ARG A 261 -13.82 8.69 2.76
CA ARG A 261 -13.26 9.96 3.24
C ARG A 261 -11.75 10.07 2.94
N ILE A 262 -11.00 9.00 3.19
CA ILE A 262 -9.55 8.97 2.89
C ILE A 262 -9.31 9.14 1.39
N LEU A 263 -10.04 8.40 0.55
CA LEU A 263 -9.90 8.50 -0.91
C LEU A 263 -10.30 9.90 -1.42
N SER A 264 -11.35 10.50 -0.87
CA SER A 264 -11.76 11.86 -1.21
C SER A 264 -10.66 12.87 -0.91
N ARG A 265 -10.03 12.80 0.28
CA ARG A 265 -8.91 13.66 0.63
C ARG A 265 -7.69 13.44 -0.26
N MET A 266 -7.39 12.18 -0.59
CA MET A 266 -6.32 11.86 -1.53
C MET A 266 -6.57 12.45 -2.92
N LYS A 267 -7.82 12.44 -3.40
CA LYS A 267 -8.21 13.06 -4.68
C LYS A 267 -8.02 14.58 -4.66
N GLU A 268 -8.41 15.24 -3.58
CA GLU A 268 -8.22 16.69 -3.41
C GLU A 268 -6.74 17.07 -3.49
N LEU A 269 -5.90 16.40 -2.71
CA LEU A 269 -4.46 16.64 -2.69
C LEU A 269 -3.81 16.32 -4.04
N ALA A 270 -4.17 15.19 -4.65
CA ALA A 270 -3.59 14.80 -5.93
C ALA A 270 -3.95 15.77 -7.05
N LYS A 271 -5.17 16.34 -7.06
CA LYS A 271 -5.61 17.33 -8.06
C LYS A 271 -4.79 18.62 -8.07
N SER A 272 -4.14 18.98 -6.96
CA SER A 272 -3.26 20.15 -6.91
C SER A 272 -1.88 19.89 -7.50
N LEU A 273 -1.55 18.64 -7.83
CA LEU A 273 -0.27 18.27 -8.45
C LEU A 273 -0.34 18.38 -9.98
N PRO A 274 0.70 18.94 -10.64
CA PRO A 274 0.71 19.13 -12.09
C PRO A 274 0.48 17.83 -12.88
N GLU A 275 1.02 16.73 -12.41
CA GLU A 275 0.94 15.42 -13.09
C GLU A 275 -0.40 14.73 -12.97
N TYR A 276 -1.31 15.18 -12.11
CA TYR A 276 -2.57 14.46 -11.84
C TYR A 276 -3.39 14.21 -13.10
N ALA A 277 -3.57 15.25 -13.95
CA ALA A 277 -4.35 15.14 -15.18
C ALA A 277 -3.74 14.12 -16.14
N THR A 278 -2.41 14.14 -16.30
CA THR A 278 -1.66 13.18 -17.12
C THR A 278 -1.79 11.77 -16.60
N VAL A 279 -1.61 11.55 -15.29
CA VAL A 279 -1.73 10.22 -14.68
C VAL A 279 -3.14 9.68 -14.82
N ARG A 280 -4.16 10.51 -14.61
CA ARG A 280 -5.56 10.12 -14.74
C ARG A 280 -5.95 9.75 -16.17
N SER A 281 -5.34 10.37 -17.18
CA SER A 281 -5.61 10.07 -18.59
C SER A 281 -5.00 8.76 -19.08
N MET A 282 -4.11 8.14 -18.30
CA MET A 282 -3.48 6.88 -18.68
C MET A 282 -4.50 5.72 -18.67
N GLY A 283 -4.44 4.87 -19.68
CA GLY A 283 -5.35 3.73 -19.81
C GLY A 283 -5.38 2.83 -18.57
N GLY A 284 -6.58 2.49 -18.11
CA GLY A 284 -6.83 1.72 -16.90
C GLY A 284 -6.66 2.48 -15.58
N VAL A 285 -6.35 3.79 -15.64
CA VAL A 285 -6.20 4.65 -14.45
C VAL A 285 -7.43 5.52 -14.30
N GLY A 286 -8.27 5.22 -13.30
CA GLY A 286 -9.45 6.02 -12.96
C GLY A 286 -9.21 6.93 -11.75
N ASP A 287 -10.27 7.64 -11.35
CA ASP A 287 -10.25 8.62 -10.24
C ASP A 287 -9.80 8.03 -8.89
N ALA A 288 -9.97 6.72 -8.68
CA ALA A 288 -9.52 6.07 -7.46
C ALA A 288 -8.05 5.62 -7.53
N LEU A 289 -7.56 5.18 -8.71
CA LEU A 289 -6.21 4.65 -8.85
C LEU A 289 -5.16 5.73 -9.08
N ALA A 290 -5.53 6.87 -9.71
CA ALA A 290 -4.60 7.98 -9.94
C ALA A 290 -3.97 8.51 -8.64
N PRO A 291 -4.74 8.92 -7.61
CA PRO A 291 -4.15 9.41 -6.38
C PRO A 291 -3.37 8.33 -5.62
N GLN A 292 -3.74 7.05 -5.73
CA GLN A 292 -3.01 5.95 -5.11
C GLN A 292 -1.64 5.71 -5.79
N LEU A 293 -1.57 5.79 -7.13
CA LEU A 293 -0.30 5.70 -7.87
C LEU A 293 0.63 6.85 -7.49
N ILE A 294 0.13 8.08 -7.53
CA ILE A 294 0.90 9.28 -7.17
C ILE A 294 1.39 9.18 -5.73
N ALA A 295 0.52 8.77 -4.80
CA ALA A 295 0.86 8.62 -3.38
C ALA A 295 2.02 7.63 -3.15
N GLU A 296 2.03 6.48 -3.82
CA GLU A 296 3.04 5.45 -3.57
C GLU A 296 4.33 5.68 -4.39
N ILE A 297 4.22 6.27 -5.59
CA ILE A 297 5.38 6.65 -6.40
C ILE A 297 6.06 7.88 -5.78
N GLY A 298 5.29 8.89 -5.34
CA GLY A 298 5.81 10.18 -4.88
C GLY A 298 6.37 11.02 -6.02
N ASP A 299 7.20 12.01 -5.71
CA ASP A 299 7.85 12.85 -6.71
C ASP A 299 8.73 12.01 -7.64
N VAL A 300 8.35 11.97 -8.92
CA VAL A 300 9.04 11.17 -9.91
C VAL A 300 10.44 11.72 -10.25
N ARG A 301 10.69 13.03 -10.03
CA ARG A 301 11.97 13.70 -10.31
C ARG A 301 13.14 13.15 -9.48
N ARG A 302 12.84 12.54 -8.32
CA ARG A 302 13.84 11.84 -7.50
C ARG A 302 14.40 10.55 -8.13
N LEU A 303 13.76 10.06 -9.21
CA LEU A 303 14.16 8.84 -9.90
C LEU A 303 14.99 9.20 -11.14
N HIS A 304 16.05 8.44 -11.40
CA HIS A 304 16.96 8.71 -12.51
C HIS A 304 16.37 8.37 -13.88
N ASN A 305 15.48 7.39 -13.95
CA ASN A 305 14.87 6.90 -15.20
C ASN A 305 13.68 5.98 -14.91
N GLY A 306 12.97 5.58 -15.96
CA GLY A 306 11.83 4.66 -15.84
C GLY A 306 12.18 3.27 -15.30
N HIS A 307 13.41 2.78 -15.42
CA HIS A 307 13.84 1.51 -14.83
C HIS A 307 13.94 1.60 -13.32
N ALA A 308 14.33 2.77 -12.78
CA ALA A 308 14.31 3.01 -11.33
C ALA A 308 12.88 2.92 -10.76
N LEU A 309 11.86 3.38 -11.51
CA LEU A 309 10.45 3.22 -11.13
C LEU A 309 10.00 1.74 -11.18
N VAL A 310 10.46 0.97 -12.16
CA VAL A 310 10.21 -0.48 -12.24
C VAL A 310 10.85 -1.21 -11.05
N ALA A 311 12.07 -0.82 -10.66
CA ALA A 311 12.74 -1.35 -9.47
C ALA A 311 12.03 -0.94 -8.17
N LEU A 312 11.49 0.31 -8.08
CA LEU A 312 10.67 0.77 -6.97
C LEU A 312 9.41 -0.11 -6.79
N ALA A 313 8.82 -0.59 -7.88
CA ALA A 313 7.74 -1.57 -7.84
C ALA A 313 8.23 -3.00 -7.54
N GLY A 314 9.53 -3.26 -7.67
CA GLY A 314 10.15 -4.58 -7.47
C GLY A 314 9.65 -5.63 -8.46
N ILE A 315 9.39 -5.22 -9.71
CA ILE A 315 9.00 -6.10 -10.82
C ILE A 315 10.13 -6.29 -11.83
N ASP A 316 11.30 -5.75 -11.54
CA ASP A 316 12.54 -5.94 -12.26
C ASP A 316 13.05 -7.40 -12.06
N PRO A 317 13.20 -8.22 -13.12
CA PRO A 317 13.90 -9.48 -12.99
C PRO A 317 15.42 -9.21 -12.95
N PRO A 318 16.13 -9.61 -11.88
CA PRO A 318 17.58 -9.44 -11.84
C PRO A 318 18.23 -10.26 -12.96
N PRO A 319 19.32 -9.78 -13.59
CA PRO A 319 20.10 -10.61 -14.50
C PRO A 319 20.61 -11.85 -13.77
N TYR A 320 20.52 -12.98 -14.42
CA TYR A 320 21.04 -14.25 -13.93
C TYR A 320 21.86 -14.86 -15.06
N GLU A 321 23.13 -14.46 -15.10
CA GLU A 321 24.06 -14.76 -16.18
C GLU A 321 25.40 -15.18 -15.54
N SER A 322 25.99 -16.23 -16.07
CA SER A 322 27.33 -16.69 -15.65
C SER A 322 28.06 -17.28 -16.87
N GLY A 323 29.09 -16.61 -17.33
CA GLY A 323 29.79 -16.98 -18.54
C GLY A 323 28.85 -17.00 -19.77
N GLN A 324 28.73 -18.15 -20.44
CA GLN A 324 27.82 -18.31 -21.58
C GLN A 324 26.35 -18.63 -21.17
N PHE A 325 26.10 -18.86 -19.90
CA PHE A 325 24.76 -19.19 -19.40
C PHE A 325 23.91 -17.92 -19.21
N VAL A 326 22.76 -17.87 -19.89
CA VAL A 326 21.74 -16.82 -19.71
C VAL A 326 20.45 -17.47 -19.22
N GLY A 327 20.06 -17.17 -17.99
CA GLY A 327 18.83 -17.70 -17.39
C GLY A 327 17.57 -17.20 -18.11
N THR A 328 16.77 -18.13 -18.66
CA THR A 328 15.55 -17.84 -19.42
C THR A 328 14.33 -17.59 -18.53
N HIS A 329 14.28 -18.18 -17.34
CA HIS A 329 13.17 -18.07 -16.39
C HIS A 329 13.58 -17.23 -15.17
N ARG A 330 13.31 -15.93 -15.22
CA ARG A 330 13.64 -15.00 -14.14
C ARG A 330 12.40 -14.59 -13.37
N LYS A 331 12.47 -14.67 -12.03
CA LYS A 331 11.43 -14.15 -11.13
C LYS A 331 11.63 -12.65 -10.89
N ILE A 332 10.53 -11.92 -10.67
CA ILE A 332 10.60 -10.50 -10.26
C ILE A 332 11.33 -10.38 -8.91
N SER A 333 12.05 -9.28 -8.70
CA SER A 333 12.90 -9.07 -7.51
C SER A 333 12.10 -9.03 -6.20
N LYS A 334 10.88 -8.52 -6.23
CA LYS A 334 10.02 -8.22 -5.06
C LYS A 334 10.67 -7.31 -4.00
N ARG A 335 11.81 -6.69 -4.29
CA ARG A 335 12.56 -5.82 -3.36
C ARG A 335 11.94 -4.43 -3.21
N GLY A 336 11.07 -4.03 -4.13
CA GLY A 336 10.34 -2.75 -4.09
C GLY A 336 9.00 -2.83 -3.37
N SER A 337 8.21 -1.75 -3.50
CA SER A 337 6.91 -1.60 -2.84
C SER A 337 5.88 -2.66 -3.25
N PRO A 338 5.38 -3.48 -2.31
CA PRO A 338 4.27 -4.40 -2.58
C PRO A 338 2.96 -3.66 -2.85
N ILE A 339 2.78 -2.46 -2.28
CA ILE A 339 1.59 -1.62 -2.48
C ILE A 339 1.57 -1.12 -3.93
N LEU A 340 2.69 -0.59 -4.44
CA LEU A 340 2.80 -0.16 -5.83
C LEU A 340 2.55 -1.31 -6.81
N ARG A 341 3.07 -2.51 -6.53
CA ARG A 341 2.79 -3.70 -7.35
C ARG A 341 1.30 -4.05 -7.37
N LYS A 342 0.61 -3.95 -6.22
CA LYS A 342 -0.83 -4.21 -6.14
C LYS A 342 -1.61 -3.17 -6.93
N ILE A 343 -1.37 -1.88 -6.71
CA ILE A 343 -2.05 -0.79 -7.43
C ILE A 343 -1.81 -0.94 -8.93
N GLY A 344 -0.55 -1.14 -9.35
CA GLY A 344 -0.20 -1.33 -10.75
C GLY A 344 -0.86 -2.56 -11.38
N PHE A 345 -1.01 -3.67 -10.63
CA PHE A 345 -1.74 -4.84 -11.11
C PHE A 345 -3.24 -4.56 -11.27
N GLU A 346 -3.84 -3.76 -10.39
CA GLU A 346 -5.24 -3.31 -10.55
C GLU A 346 -5.39 -2.43 -11.79
N VAL A 347 -4.46 -1.50 -12.06
CA VAL A 347 -4.44 -0.74 -13.31
C VAL A 347 -4.43 -1.68 -14.53
N MET A 348 -3.57 -2.70 -14.54
CA MET A 348 -3.54 -3.68 -15.64
C MET A 348 -4.82 -4.52 -15.73
N ARG A 349 -5.48 -4.76 -14.62
CA ARG A 349 -6.78 -5.46 -14.60
C ARG A 349 -7.87 -4.58 -15.22
N MET A 350 -7.92 -3.32 -14.82
CA MET A 350 -8.89 -2.34 -15.37
C MET A 350 -8.66 -2.12 -16.86
N LEU A 351 -7.40 -1.94 -17.28
CA LEU A 351 -7.03 -1.81 -18.69
C LEU A 351 -7.52 -3.00 -19.54
N LYS A 352 -7.43 -4.22 -19.01
CA LYS A 352 -7.91 -5.44 -19.72
C LYS A 352 -9.43 -5.63 -19.66
N SER A 353 -10.13 -5.08 -18.68
CA SER A 353 -11.59 -5.22 -18.54
C SER A 353 -12.37 -4.19 -19.37
N HIS A 354 -11.78 -3.03 -19.64
CA HIS A 354 -12.35 -2.04 -20.54
C HIS A 354 -11.80 -2.27 -21.95
N LYS A 355 -12.66 -2.09 -22.97
CA LYS A 355 -12.19 -2.05 -24.36
C LYS A 355 -11.43 -0.75 -24.55
N GLU A 356 -10.12 -0.82 -24.42
CA GLU A 356 -9.24 0.32 -24.66
C GLU A 356 -9.14 0.60 -26.17
N PRO A 357 -8.83 1.86 -26.57
CA PRO A 357 -8.53 2.19 -27.94
C PRO A 357 -7.47 1.26 -28.56
N GLU A 358 -7.60 0.96 -29.84
CA GLU A 358 -6.69 0.03 -30.55
C GLU A 358 -5.21 0.47 -30.53
N ASP A 359 -4.95 1.75 -30.28
CA ASP A 359 -3.61 2.35 -30.21
C ASP A 359 -2.97 2.34 -28.82
N ASN A 360 -3.64 1.79 -27.78
CA ASN A 360 -3.04 1.72 -26.44
C ASN A 360 -1.83 0.78 -26.41
N ALA A 361 -0.65 1.38 -26.33
CA ALA A 361 0.63 0.67 -26.38
C ALA A 361 0.82 -0.39 -25.28
N VAL A 362 0.25 -0.19 -24.08
CA VAL A 362 0.34 -1.14 -22.96
C VAL A 362 -0.62 -2.29 -23.18
N TYR A 363 -1.84 -2.00 -23.58
CA TYR A 363 -2.86 -3.02 -23.90
C TYR A 363 -2.36 -3.97 -25.00
N ASN A 364 -1.90 -3.40 -26.11
CA ASN A 364 -1.36 -4.17 -27.23
C ASN A 364 -0.15 -5.01 -26.82
N TYR A 365 0.70 -4.48 -25.94
CA TYR A 365 1.83 -5.24 -25.42
C TYR A 365 1.39 -6.43 -24.56
N ILE A 366 0.34 -6.28 -23.75
CA ILE A 366 -0.23 -7.41 -22.97
C ILE A 366 -0.76 -8.48 -23.91
N LEU A 367 -1.54 -8.09 -24.94
CA LEU A 367 -2.07 -9.02 -25.94
C LEU A 367 -0.95 -9.78 -26.66
N LYS A 368 0.09 -9.07 -27.09
CA LYS A 368 1.28 -9.68 -27.69
C LYS A 368 1.90 -10.74 -26.77
N LYS A 369 2.02 -10.43 -25.46
CA LYS A 369 2.60 -11.36 -24.48
C LYS A 369 1.70 -12.59 -24.22
N GLU A 370 0.40 -12.41 -24.28
CA GLU A 370 -0.55 -13.54 -24.23
C GLU A 370 -0.46 -14.42 -25.48
N ALA A 371 -0.34 -13.82 -26.68
CA ALA A 371 -0.13 -14.53 -27.93
C ALA A 371 1.21 -15.30 -27.99
N GLU A 372 2.27 -14.79 -27.33
CA GLU A 372 3.54 -15.48 -27.13
C GLU A 372 3.45 -16.67 -26.14
N GLY A 373 2.25 -17.06 -25.67
CA GLY A 373 2.03 -18.19 -24.75
C GLY A 373 2.24 -17.87 -23.27
N LYS A 374 2.44 -16.60 -22.88
CA LYS A 374 2.54 -16.25 -21.45
C LYS A 374 1.16 -16.26 -20.79
N ASN A 375 1.08 -16.83 -19.59
CA ASN A 375 -0.17 -16.81 -18.87
C ASN A 375 -0.62 -15.36 -18.57
N LYS A 376 -1.94 -15.14 -18.40
CA LYS A 376 -2.58 -13.83 -18.23
C LYS A 376 -1.98 -13.00 -17.09
N LYS A 377 -1.48 -13.62 -16.01
CA LYS A 377 -0.85 -12.93 -14.89
C LYS A 377 0.54 -12.42 -15.25
N LEU A 378 1.36 -13.24 -15.91
CA LEU A 378 2.69 -12.85 -16.39
C LEU A 378 2.60 -11.75 -17.45
N ALA A 379 1.65 -11.86 -18.40
CA ALA A 379 1.44 -10.85 -19.43
C ALA A 379 1.08 -9.48 -18.80
N LYS A 380 0.22 -9.44 -17.76
CA LYS A 380 -0.09 -8.21 -17.01
C LYS A 380 1.13 -7.65 -16.28
N ILE A 381 2.00 -8.48 -15.69
CA ILE A 381 3.24 -7.99 -15.04
C ILE A 381 4.21 -7.40 -16.08
N ALA A 382 4.31 -8.01 -17.27
CA ALA A 382 5.08 -7.44 -18.38
C ALA A 382 4.48 -6.11 -18.87
N GLY A 383 3.14 -6.03 -18.97
CA GLY A 383 2.42 -4.78 -19.24
C GLY A 383 2.68 -3.71 -18.20
N LEU A 384 2.67 -4.07 -16.91
CA LEU A 384 2.98 -3.14 -15.82
C LEU A 384 4.40 -2.56 -15.92
N ASN A 385 5.39 -3.36 -16.31
CA ASN A 385 6.74 -2.85 -16.55
C ASN A 385 6.73 -1.76 -17.65
N LYS A 386 6.06 -2.02 -18.78
CA LYS A 386 5.92 -1.03 -19.85
C LYS A 386 5.14 0.21 -19.38
N PHE A 387 4.04 0.01 -18.65
CA PHE A 387 3.23 1.09 -18.09
C PHE A 387 4.05 2.03 -17.19
N LEU A 388 4.83 1.50 -16.25
CA LEU A 388 5.62 2.32 -15.34
C LEU A 388 6.70 3.15 -16.07
N ARG A 389 7.26 2.62 -17.16
CA ARG A 389 8.21 3.37 -17.98
C ARG A 389 7.53 4.51 -18.75
N ILE A 390 6.32 4.28 -19.26
CA ILE A 390 5.50 5.33 -19.91
C ILE A 390 5.07 6.35 -18.87
N TYR A 391 4.61 5.91 -17.68
CA TYR A 391 4.29 6.79 -16.56
C TYR A 391 5.44 7.75 -16.26
N TYR A 392 6.64 7.21 -16.08
CA TYR A 392 7.83 8.02 -15.84
C TYR A 392 8.05 9.08 -16.93
N ALA A 393 7.99 8.67 -18.19
CA ALA A 393 8.23 9.58 -19.31
C ALA A 393 7.20 10.71 -19.37
N TRP A 394 5.91 10.37 -19.29
CA TRP A 394 4.82 11.35 -19.37
C TRP A 394 4.79 12.31 -18.18
N VAL A 395 5.02 11.81 -16.97
CA VAL A 395 5.06 12.66 -15.78
C VAL A 395 6.29 13.57 -15.80
N MET A 396 7.45 13.08 -16.22
CA MET A 396 8.65 13.93 -16.39
C MET A 396 8.48 15.02 -17.43
N GLU A 397 7.68 14.80 -18.47
CA GLU A 397 7.36 15.81 -19.47
C GLU A 397 6.53 16.98 -18.89
N VAL A 398 5.64 16.68 -17.93
CA VAL A 398 4.86 17.72 -17.21
C VAL A 398 5.77 18.68 -16.43
N TYR A 399 6.95 18.23 -16.01
CA TYR A 399 7.90 19.00 -15.20
C TYR A 399 9.06 19.62 -16.00
N ARG A 400 9.05 19.48 -17.31
CA ARG A 400 9.98 20.17 -18.22
C ARG A 400 9.48 21.53 -18.63
#